data_d4178f4080863835135912bfb1ef3307
#
_entry.id   d4178f4080863835135912bfb1ef3307
#
_cell.length_a   1.000
_cell.length_b   1.000
_cell.length_c   1.000
_cell.angle_alpha   90.00
_cell.angle_beta   90.00
_cell.angle_gamma   90.00
#
_symmetry.space_group_name_H-M   'P 1'
#
loop_
_entity.id
_entity.type
_entity.pdbx_description
1 polymer ?
#
loop_
_entity_poly.entity_id
_entity_poly.type
_entity_poly.pdbx_seq_one_letter_code
_entity_poly.pdbx_strand_id
1 'polypeptide(L)'
;MTVRVYLIICLFFAFGCSSNKDSQKDHSMYWHKNSAEYKVLCIQAYNTAKIKLDLELSKDHKKKLAIVADLDETIFNNTPYNEMLIDEKATFNQENWSNWVNKKIATAIPGSLDFFKYAESKGVEIIYLSNRRIENYEPTKENLINLGFPFDDSTKMLLRTDSSDKDERRKSISDQNIIM
;
A
#
# COMPACT_ATOMS: atom_id res chain seq x y z
N MET A 1 -23.61 -52.23 26.66
CA MET A 1 -23.13 -52.04 25.29
C MET A 1 -23.22 -50.59 24.77
N THR A 2 -24.03 -49.74 25.36
CA THR A 2 -24.33 -48.36 24.91
C THR A 2 -23.26 -47.29 25.26
N VAL A 3 -22.53 -47.44 26.35
CA VAL A 3 -21.54 -46.41 26.80
C VAL A 3 -20.30 -46.38 25.93
N ARG A 4 -19.88 -47.55 25.35
CA ARG A 4 -18.71 -47.62 24.47
C ARG A 4 -18.91 -46.96 23.09
N VAL A 5 -20.15 -46.91 22.60
CA VAL A 5 -20.48 -46.27 21.31
C VAL A 5 -20.42 -44.76 21.43
N TYR A 6 -20.83 -44.16 22.54
CA TYR A 6 -20.74 -42.68 22.74
C TYR A 6 -19.30 -42.19 22.90
N LEU A 7 -18.40 -43.01 23.45
CA LEU A 7 -16.99 -42.66 23.58
C LEU A 7 -16.27 -42.64 22.20
N ILE A 8 -16.67 -43.48 21.27
CA ILE A 8 -16.13 -43.51 19.90
C ILE A 8 -16.65 -42.29 19.11
N ILE A 9 -17.90 -41.90 19.27
CA ILE A 9 -18.47 -40.72 18.59
C ILE A 9 -17.84 -39.42 19.09
N CYS A 10 -17.53 -39.29 20.38
CA CYS A 10 -16.82 -38.13 20.92
C CYS A 10 -15.36 -38.01 20.42
N LEU A 11 -14.70 -39.14 20.13
CA LEU A 11 -13.34 -39.09 19.59
C LEU A 11 -13.26 -38.60 18.12
N PHE A 12 -14.32 -38.76 17.34
CA PHE A 12 -14.36 -38.27 15.94
C PHE A 12 -14.58 -36.75 15.83
N PHE A 13 -15.14 -36.10 16.86
CA PHE A 13 -15.28 -34.65 16.87
C PHE A 13 -14.03 -33.90 17.34
N ALA A 14 -12.99 -34.56 17.83
CA ALA A 14 -11.74 -33.94 18.26
C ALA A 14 -10.72 -33.69 17.13
N PHE A 15 -10.96 -34.20 15.92
CA PHE A 15 -10.21 -33.83 14.72
C PHE A 15 -10.82 -32.59 14.06
N GLY A 16 -11.00 -31.52 14.83
CA GLY A 16 -11.29 -30.21 14.29
C GLY A 16 -10.14 -29.77 13.39
N CYS A 17 -10.46 -29.33 12.19
CA CYS A 17 -9.54 -28.75 11.24
C CYS A 17 -8.56 -27.77 11.93
N SER A 18 -7.33 -28.20 12.12
CA SER A 18 -6.20 -27.31 12.31
C SER A 18 -5.99 -26.61 10.97
N SER A 19 -6.61 -25.47 10.76
CA SER A 19 -6.30 -24.62 9.61
C SER A 19 -4.85 -24.20 9.76
N ASN A 20 -4.02 -24.67 8.85
CA ASN A 20 -2.60 -24.35 8.80
C ASN A 20 -2.50 -22.85 8.48
N LYS A 21 -2.24 -22.01 9.48
CA LYS A 21 -2.14 -20.54 9.30
C LYS A 21 -1.08 -20.16 8.26
N ASP A 22 -0.08 -21.00 8.07
CA ASP A 22 0.99 -20.80 7.09
C ASP A 22 0.44 -20.93 5.66
N SER A 23 -0.42 -21.92 5.38
CA SER A 23 -1.01 -22.07 4.06
C SER A 23 -1.91 -20.90 3.62
N GLN A 24 -2.58 -20.23 4.57
CA GLN A 24 -3.40 -19.06 4.26
C GLN A 24 -2.57 -17.83 3.85
N LYS A 25 -1.40 -17.64 4.48
CA LYS A 25 -0.46 -16.57 4.10
C LYS A 25 0.09 -16.83 2.70
N ASP A 26 0.48 -18.04 2.40
CA ASP A 26 0.99 -18.43 1.09
C ASP A 26 -0.04 -18.18 -0.01
N HIS A 27 -1.31 -18.52 0.22
CA HIS A 27 -2.39 -18.26 -0.75
C HIS A 27 -2.64 -16.77 -0.99
N SER A 28 -2.61 -15.94 0.05
CA SER A 28 -2.80 -14.50 -0.11
C SER A 28 -1.67 -13.86 -0.91
N MET A 29 -0.41 -14.23 -0.63
CA MET A 29 0.75 -13.75 -1.38
C MET A 29 0.73 -14.22 -2.84
N TYR A 30 0.37 -15.49 -3.06
CA TYR A 30 0.22 -16.02 -4.42
C TYR A 30 -0.81 -15.23 -5.23
N TRP A 31 -1.95 -14.85 -4.62
CA TRP A 31 -2.97 -14.03 -5.26
C TRP A 31 -2.44 -12.64 -5.61
N HIS A 32 -1.78 -11.94 -4.68
CA HIS A 32 -1.18 -10.62 -4.93
C HIS A 32 -0.15 -10.65 -6.06
N LYS A 33 0.65 -11.71 -6.14
CA LYS A 33 1.73 -11.84 -7.12
C LYS A 33 1.23 -12.24 -8.51
N ASN A 34 0.32 -13.21 -8.58
CA ASN A 34 0.01 -13.92 -9.82
C ASN A 34 -1.39 -13.67 -10.35
N SER A 35 -2.32 -13.17 -9.53
CA SER A 35 -3.71 -13.03 -9.92
C SER A 35 -3.90 -11.90 -10.94
N ALA A 36 -4.50 -12.23 -12.10
CA ALA A 36 -4.97 -11.25 -13.05
C ALA A 36 -6.10 -10.39 -12.44
N GLU A 37 -6.93 -10.98 -11.59
CA GLU A 37 -8.00 -10.29 -10.87
C GLU A 37 -7.45 -9.17 -9.97
N TYR A 38 -6.41 -9.43 -9.17
CA TYR A 38 -5.75 -8.41 -8.35
C TYR A 38 -5.28 -7.23 -9.22
N LYS A 39 -4.61 -7.51 -10.33
CA LYS A 39 -4.13 -6.47 -11.25
C LYS A 39 -5.26 -5.64 -11.82
N VAL A 40 -6.36 -6.30 -12.25
CA VAL A 40 -7.55 -5.62 -12.79
C VAL A 40 -8.22 -4.76 -11.72
N LEU A 41 -8.35 -5.24 -10.49
CA LEU A 41 -8.92 -4.47 -9.38
C LEU A 41 -8.09 -3.22 -9.05
N CYS A 42 -6.76 -3.32 -9.05
CA CYS A 42 -5.89 -2.17 -8.89
C CYS A 42 -6.10 -1.14 -10.02
N ILE A 43 -6.09 -1.58 -11.28
CA ILE A 43 -6.32 -0.70 -12.44
C ILE A 43 -7.71 -0.06 -12.36
N GLN A 44 -8.75 -0.81 -11.97
CA GLN A 44 -10.10 -0.28 -11.79
C GLN A 44 -10.15 0.80 -10.72
N ALA A 45 -9.44 0.61 -9.60
CA ALA A 45 -9.36 1.61 -8.54
C ALA A 45 -8.76 2.92 -9.06
N TYR A 46 -7.65 2.86 -9.80
CA TYR A 46 -7.01 4.05 -10.39
C TYR A 46 -7.82 4.68 -11.52
N ASN A 47 -8.52 3.89 -12.32
CA ASN A 47 -9.47 4.43 -13.32
C ASN A 47 -10.62 5.17 -12.63
N THR A 48 -11.13 4.65 -11.52
CA THR A 48 -12.15 5.33 -10.71
C THR A 48 -11.62 6.62 -10.11
N ALA A 49 -10.39 6.63 -9.61
CA ALA A 49 -9.72 7.83 -9.10
C ALA A 49 -9.55 8.88 -10.22
N LYS A 50 -9.20 8.45 -11.44
CA LYS A 50 -9.10 9.34 -12.61
C LYS A 50 -10.43 9.99 -12.95
N ILE A 51 -11.53 9.23 -12.97
CA ILE A 51 -12.88 9.77 -13.22
C ILE A 51 -13.25 10.83 -12.17
N LYS A 52 -12.96 10.55 -10.88
CA LYS A 52 -13.18 11.51 -9.80
C LYS A 52 -12.32 12.76 -9.96
N LEU A 53 -11.07 12.62 -10.36
CA LEU A 53 -10.18 13.74 -10.64
C LEU A 53 -10.73 14.60 -11.78
N ASP A 54 -11.18 14.01 -12.88
CA ASP A 54 -11.76 14.72 -14.01
C ASP A 54 -13.02 15.50 -13.61
N LEU A 55 -13.85 14.93 -12.73
CA LEU A 55 -15.01 15.61 -12.15
C LEU A 55 -14.60 16.81 -11.28
N GLU A 56 -13.54 16.69 -10.48
CA GLU A 56 -13.05 17.82 -9.68
C GLU A 56 -12.42 18.89 -10.57
N LEU A 57 -11.65 18.52 -11.58
CA LEU A 57 -11.05 19.45 -12.54
C LEU A 57 -12.09 20.25 -13.35
N SER A 58 -13.32 19.73 -13.50
CA SER A 58 -14.41 20.44 -14.17
C SER A 58 -15.09 21.51 -13.31
N LYS A 59 -14.77 21.57 -12.01
CA LYS A 59 -15.33 22.56 -11.06
C LYS A 59 -14.42 23.75 -10.93
N ASP A 60 -15.00 24.86 -10.51
CA ASP A 60 -14.24 26.06 -10.18
C ASP A 60 -13.71 25.97 -8.74
N HIS A 61 -12.42 26.04 -8.55
CA HIS A 61 -11.75 25.91 -7.26
C HIS A 61 -10.96 27.17 -6.90
N LYS A 62 -11.13 27.65 -5.65
CA LYS A 62 -10.36 28.79 -5.13
C LYS A 62 -8.92 28.45 -4.77
N LYS A 63 -8.62 27.18 -4.54
CA LYS A 63 -7.29 26.67 -4.16
C LYS A 63 -6.80 25.68 -5.20
N LYS A 64 -5.48 25.53 -5.30
CA LYS A 64 -4.85 24.49 -6.14
C LYS A 64 -5.27 23.10 -5.67
N LEU A 65 -5.66 22.25 -6.61
CA LEU A 65 -5.98 20.87 -6.32
C LEU A 65 -4.73 20.08 -5.96
N ALA A 66 -4.85 19.20 -4.97
CA ALA A 66 -3.82 18.28 -4.58
C ALA A 66 -4.37 16.86 -4.37
N ILE A 67 -3.56 15.87 -4.68
CA ILE A 67 -3.79 14.47 -4.32
C ILE A 67 -2.84 14.11 -3.20
N VAL A 68 -3.39 13.55 -2.12
CA VAL A 68 -2.61 12.98 -1.01
C VAL A 68 -2.62 11.48 -1.13
N ALA A 69 -1.46 10.89 -1.32
CA ALA A 69 -1.31 9.45 -1.52
C ALA A 69 -0.44 8.80 -0.43
N ASP A 70 -0.88 7.66 0.08
CA ASP A 70 -0.01 6.76 0.83
C ASP A 70 0.97 6.08 -0.13
N LEU A 71 2.02 5.48 0.40
CA LEU A 71 3.05 4.81 -0.39
C LEU A 71 2.87 3.30 -0.43
N ASP A 72 2.87 2.66 0.74
CA ASP A 72 2.91 1.21 0.84
C ASP A 72 1.55 0.58 0.51
N GLU A 73 1.53 -0.37 -0.40
CA GLU A 73 0.34 -1.01 -0.99
C GLU A 73 -0.66 -0.04 -1.64
N THR A 74 -0.20 1.20 -1.88
CA THR A 74 -0.91 2.21 -2.68
C THR A 74 -0.10 2.54 -3.93
N ILE A 75 1.09 3.06 -3.78
CA ILE A 75 2.03 3.33 -4.89
C ILE A 75 3.01 2.18 -5.07
N PHE A 76 3.62 1.74 -3.97
CA PHE A 76 4.60 0.67 -3.95
C PHE A 76 3.96 -0.69 -3.65
N ASN A 77 4.34 -1.68 -4.43
CA ASN A 77 4.07 -3.08 -4.18
C ASN A 77 5.24 -3.68 -3.38
N ASN A 78 4.98 -4.00 -2.12
CA ASN A 78 5.95 -4.64 -1.23
C ASN A 78 5.73 -6.15 -1.08
N THR A 79 4.98 -6.78 -2.00
CA THR A 79 4.78 -8.25 -2.00
C THR A 79 6.10 -9.01 -1.86
N PRO A 80 7.22 -8.64 -2.53
CA PRO A 80 8.49 -9.36 -2.36
C PRO A 80 9.06 -9.29 -0.94
N TYR A 81 8.82 -8.20 -0.20
CA TYR A 81 9.19 -8.13 1.22
C TYR A 81 8.36 -9.10 2.07
N ASN A 82 7.06 -9.17 1.82
CA ASN A 82 6.19 -10.07 2.54
C ASN A 82 6.50 -11.55 2.23
N GLU A 83 6.86 -11.87 0.98
CA GLU A 83 7.35 -13.21 0.60
C GLU A 83 8.62 -13.55 1.38
N MET A 84 9.59 -12.65 1.43
CA MET A 84 10.82 -12.85 2.21
C MET A 84 10.51 -13.15 3.70
N LEU A 85 9.58 -12.44 4.32
CA LEU A 85 9.18 -12.72 5.71
C LEU A 85 8.56 -14.11 5.88
N ILE A 86 7.81 -14.60 4.90
CA ILE A 86 7.22 -15.94 4.92
C ILE A 86 8.31 -16.99 4.76
N ASP A 87 9.17 -16.86 3.77
CA ASP A 87 10.26 -17.79 3.47
C ASP A 87 11.24 -17.95 4.64
N GLU A 88 11.57 -16.85 5.27
CA GLU A 88 12.46 -16.79 6.43
C GLU A 88 11.76 -17.10 7.76
N LYS A 89 10.44 -17.35 7.76
CA LYS A 89 9.59 -17.49 8.95
C LYS A 89 9.79 -16.35 9.94
N ALA A 90 10.06 -15.17 9.40
CA ALA A 90 10.31 -13.94 10.15
C ALA A 90 9.02 -13.15 10.37
N THR A 91 9.07 -12.22 11.31
CA THR A 91 8.03 -11.23 11.53
C THR A 91 8.55 -9.85 11.17
N PHE A 92 7.62 -8.92 10.91
CA PHE A 92 7.98 -7.53 10.68
C PHE A 92 8.83 -6.98 11.82
N ASN A 93 9.93 -6.34 11.49
CA ASN A 93 10.68 -5.45 12.37
C ASN A 93 11.21 -4.25 11.57
N GLN A 94 11.50 -3.16 12.27
CA GLN A 94 11.87 -1.89 11.64
C GLN A 94 13.20 -1.96 10.87
N GLU A 95 14.15 -2.75 11.33
CA GLU A 95 15.45 -2.91 10.68
C GLU A 95 15.31 -3.64 9.34
N ASN A 96 14.65 -4.80 9.33
CA ASN A 96 14.37 -5.54 8.10
C ASN A 96 13.57 -4.73 7.09
N TRP A 97 12.61 -3.93 7.59
CA TRP A 97 11.85 -3.02 6.75
C TRP A 97 12.75 -1.94 6.12
N SER A 98 13.59 -1.28 6.91
CA SER A 98 14.52 -0.27 6.40
C SER A 98 15.53 -0.87 5.41
N ASN A 99 16.00 -2.09 5.66
CA ASN A 99 16.85 -2.82 4.73
C ASN A 99 16.14 -3.10 3.39
N TRP A 100 14.85 -3.44 3.43
CA TRP A 100 14.03 -3.59 2.22
C TRP A 100 13.90 -2.26 1.46
N VAL A 101 13.51 -1.20 2.14
CA VAL A 101 13.34 0.13 1.52
C VAL A 101 14.64 0.62 0.90
N ASN A 102 15.79 0.38 1.54
CA ASN A 102 17.12 0.74 1.05
C ASN A 102 17.52 0.01 -0.25
N LYS A 103 16.91 -1.13 -0.57
CA LYS A 103 17.12 -1.79 -1.86
C LYS A 103 16.53 -1.01 -3.05
N LYS A 104 15.51 -0.17 -2.82
CA LYS A 104 14.85 0.68 -3.84
C LYS A 104 14.29 -0.14 -5.02
N ILE A 105 13.78 -1.34 -4.74
CA ILE A 105 13.31 -2.31 -5.74
C ILE A 105 11.82 -2.60 -5.66
N ALA A 106 11.10 -1.91 -4.78
CA ALA A 106 9.64 -1.98 -4.78
C ALA A 106 9.10 -1.56 -6.14
N THR A 107 8.17 -2.33 -6.69
CA THR A 107 7.55 -2.02 -7.99
C THR A 107 6.30 -1.17 -7.81
N ALA A 108 5.76 -0.64 -8.89
CA ALA A 108 4.52 0.12 -8.84
C ALA A 108 3.29 -0.79 -8.72
N ILE A 109 2.29 -0.38 -7.92
CA ILE A 109 0.96 -0.99 -7.97
C ILE A 109 0.35 -0.76 -9.37
N PRO A 110 -0.28 -1.78 -9.98
CA PRO A 110 -0.85 -1.66 -11.32
C PRO A 110 -1.81 -0.48 -11.47
N GLY A 111 -1.59 0.37 -12.46
CA GLY A 111 -2.39 1.57 -12.74
C GLY A 111 -1.98 2.83 -11.97
N SER A 112 -1.19 2.71 -10.90
CA SER A 112 -0.78 3.86 -10.09
C SER A 112 0.05 4.86 -10.89
N LEU A 113 1.09 4.41 -11.57
CA LEU A 113 2.00 5.29 -12.31
C LEU A 113 1.27 6.12 -13.37
N ASP A 114 0.40 5.50 -14.15
CA ASP A 114 -0.38 6.18 -15.18
C ASP A 114 -1.31 7.25 -14.58
N PHE A 115 -1.93 6.94 -13.46
CA PHE A 115 -2.80 7.87 -12.74
C PHE A 115 -2.03 9.09 -12.23
N PHE A 116 -0.90 8.90 -11.57
CA PHE A 116 -0.13 10.02 -11.01
C PHE A 116 0.51 10.89 -12.08
N LYS A 117 1.00 10.31 -13.18
CA LYS A 117 1.45 11.07 -14.36
C LYS A 117 0.32 11.85 -15.00
N TYR A 118 -0.87 11.27 -15.08
CA TYR A 118 -2.05 11.98 -15.56
C TYR A 118 -2.39 13.18 -14.67
N ALA A 119 -2.43 12.99 -13.35
CA ALA A 119 -2.71 14.06 -12.40
C ALA A 119 -1.68 15.21 -12.50
N GLU A 120 -0.39 14.88 -12.58
CA GLU A 120 0.68 15.86 -12.81
C GLU A 120 0.47 16.63 -14.10
N SER A 121 0.13 15.96 -15.20
CA SER A 121 -0.13 16.60 -16.51
C SER A 121 -1.30 17.59 -16.49
N LYS A 122 -2.17 17.47 -15.50
CA LYS A 122 -3.30 18.38 -15.24
C LYS A 122 -2.95 19.51 -14.25
N GLY A 123 -1.69 19.60 -13.81
CA GLY A 123 -1.24 20.62 -12.87
C GLY A 123 -1.71 20.38 -11.42
N VAL A 124 -2.14 19.16 -11.10
CA VAL A 124 -2.55 18.76 -9.74
C VAL A 124 -1.29 18.48 -8.92
N GLU A 125 -1.22 19.04 -7.72
CA GLU A 125 -0.11 18.79 -6.79
C GLU A 125 -0.20 17.37 -6.24
N ILE A 126 0.93 16.67 -6.20
CA ILE A 126 1.00 15.32 -5.62
C ILE A 126 1.77 15.40 -4.32
N ILE A 127 1.15 14.88 -3.25
CA ILE A 127 1.71 14.89 -1.90
C ILE A 127 1.74 13.45 -1.41
N TYR A 128 2.93 12.97 -1.08
CA TYR A 128 3.12 11.64 -0.53
C TYR A 128 3.05 11.69 1.00
N LEU A 129 2.16 10.91 1.61
CA LEU A 129 1.93 10.89 3.06
C LEU A 129 1.98 9.46 3.59
N SER A 130 3.12 9.04 4.13
CA SER A 130 3.34 7.65 4.55
C SER A 130 3.81 7.52 6.00
N ASN A 131 3.61 6.34 6.56
CA ASN A 131 4.16 5.93 7.85
C ASN A 131 5.55 5.29 7.74
N ARG A 132 6.17 5.32 6.56
CA ARG A 132 7.62 5.11 6.47
C ARG A 132 8.33 6.10 7.38
N ARG A 133 9.38 5.67 8.06
CA ARG A 133 10.14 6.57 8.94
C ARG A 133 10.95 7.57 8.12
N ILE A 134 11.23 8.72 8.72
CA ILE A 134 11.98 9.81 8.08
C ILE A 134 13.38 9.37 7.63
N GLU A 135 14.01 8.42 8.33
CA GLU A 135 15.31 7.86 7.97
C GLU A 135 15.30 7.16 6.60
N ASN A 136 14.11 6.75 6.14
CA ASN A 136 13.92 6.13 4.84
C ASN A 136 13.55 7.14 3.72
N TYR A 137 13.71 8.45 3.97
CA TYR A 137 13.33 9.49 3.02
C TYR A 137 14.06 9.33 1.68
N GLU A 138 15.38 9.36 1.67
CA GLU A 138 16.15 9.29 0.43
C GLU A 138 15.93 8.01 -0.38
N PRO A 139 15.99 6.79 0.20
CA PRO A 139 15.72 5.59 -0.59
C PRO A 139 14.27 5.51 -1.09
N THR A 140 13.30 6.11 -0.38
CA THR A 140 11.91 6.19 -0.83
C THR A 140 11.79 7.13 -2.03
N LYS A 141 12.39 8.32 -1.95
CA LYS A 141 12.47 9.30 -3.05
C LYS A 141 13.11 8.70 -4.29
N GLU A 142 14.27 8.06 -4.14
CA GLU A 142 14.96 7.44 -5.25
C GLU A 142 14.12 6.32 -5.91
N ASN A 143 13.39 5.51 -5.11
CA ASN A 143 12.54 4.48 -5.68
C ASN A 143 11.36 5.09 -6.47
N LEU A 144 10.73 6.18 -5.99
CA LEU A 144 9.70 6.92 -6.72
C LEU A 144 10.23 7.42 -8.07
N ILE A 145 11.40 8.08 -8.05
CA ILE A 145 12.05 8.63 -9.26
C ILE A 145 12.41 7.51 -10.24
N ASN A 146 13.00 6.42 -9.75
CA ASN A 146 13.38 5.28 -10.59
C ASN A 146 12.19 4.61 -11.29
N LEU A 147 11.02 4.61 -10.65
CA LEU A 147 9.78 4.14 -11.24
C LEU A 147 9.12 5.16 -12.18
N GLY A 148 9.59 6.41 -12.14
CA GLY A 148 9.08 7.51 -12.96
C GLY A 148 7.82 8.17 -12.39
N PHE A 149 7.57 8.08 -11.08
CA PHE A 149 6.54 8.86 -10.41
C PHE A 149 6.92 10.34 -10.37
N PRO A 150 5.92 11.25 -10.40
CA PRO A 150 6.16 12.67 -10.25
C PRO A 150 6.90 12.98 -8.94
N PHE A 151 8.08 13.54 -9.06
CA PHE A 151 8.89 13.99 -7.92
C PHE A 151 9.88 15.04 -8.35
N ASP A 152 9.71 16.27 -7.87
CA ASP A 152 10.62 17.39 -8.07
C ASP A 152 10.96 18.08 -6.74
N ASP A 153 11.69 19.18 -6.80
CA ASP A 153 12.12 19.94 -5.60
C ASP A 153 10.95 20.56 -4.83
N SER A 154 9.77 20.70 -5.45
CA SER A 154 8.56 21.22 -4.81
C SER A 154 7.67 20.11 -4.23
N THR A 155 7.96 18.85 -4.53
CA THR A 155 7.15 17.69 -4.12
C THR A 155 7.23 17.48 -2.61
N LYS A 156 6.07 17.46 -1.97
CA LYS A 156 5.97 17.17 -0.53
C LYS A 156 5.90 15.67 -0.29
N MET A 157 6.85 15.15 0.47
CA MET A 157 6.80 13.79 1.00
C MET A 157 6.87 13.84 2.52
N LEU A 158 5.74 13.55 3.16
CA LEU A 158 5.53 13.65 4.61
C LEU A 158 5.63 12.26 5.22
N LEU A 159 6.81 11.92 5.70
CA LEU A 159 7.08 10.65 6.38
C LEU A 159 6.87 10.79 7.89
N ARG A 160 6.84 9.64 8.57
CA ARG A 160 6.68 9.59 10.03
C ARG A 160 7.97 9.97 10.74
N THR A 161 7.88 10.95 11.64
CA THR A 161 8.93 11.24 12.64
C THR A 161 8.66 10.49 13.94
N ASP A 162 7.55 10.79 14.61
CA ASP A 162 7.22 10.26 15.93
C ASP A 162 5.98 9.35 15.88
N SER A 163 4.81 9.94 15.65
CA SER A 163 3.53 9.24 15.66
C SER A 163 3.18 8.61 14.30
N SER A 164 2.56 7.44 14.33
CA SER A 164 1.93 6.83 13.15
C SER A 164 0.61 7.50 12.78
N ASP A 165 0.05 8.33 13.64
CA ASP A 165 -1.10 9.15 13.32
C ASP A 165 -0.75 10.15 12.21
N LYS A 166 -1.60 10.22 11.18
CA LYS A 166 -1.41 11.09 10.02
C LYS A 166 -2.18 12.42 10.14
N ASP A 167 -2.96 12.63 11.19
CA ASP A 167 -3.91 13.74 11.25
C ASP A 167 -3.23 15.11 11.24
N GLU A 168 -2.16 15.32 12.01
CA GLU A 168 -1.45 16.59 11.99
C GLU A 168 -0.77 16.86 10.65
N ARG A 169 -0.18 15.82 10.05
CA ARG A 169 0.41 15.91 8.72
C ARG A 169 -0.65 16.22 7.65
N ARG A 170 -1.86 15.65 7.77
CA ARG A 170 -2.99 15.98 6.89
C ARG A 170 -3.49 17.40 7.10
N LYS A 171 -3.60 17.88 8.34
CA LYS A 171 -4.02 19.25 8.65
C LYS A 171 -3.08 20.26 8.00
N SER A 172 -1.76 20.04 8.07
CA SER A 172 -0.78 20.95 7.44
C SER A 172 -0.95 21.07 5.93
N ILE A 173 -1.52 20.06 5.29
CA ILE A 173 -1.82 20.08 3.85
C ILE A 173 -3.16 20.75 3.57
N SER A 174 -4.21 20.46 4.37
CA SER A 174 -5.58 20.91 4.13
C SER A 174 -5.74 22.44 4.19
N ASP A 175 -4.88 23.11 4.93
CA ASP A 175 -4.90 24.58 5.02
C ASP A 175 -4.46 25.27 3.72
N GLN A 176 -3.77 24.56 2.85
CA GLN A 176 -3.21 25.09 1.62
C GLN A 176 -3.96 24.61 0.36
N ASN A 177 -4.43 23.36 0.32
CA ASN A 177 -4.90 22.70 -0.87
C ASN A 177 -6.26 22.00 -0.66
N ILE A 178 -7.02 21.83 -1.75
CA ILE A 178 -8.16 20.92 -1.75
C ILE A 178 -7.62 19.49 -1.88
N ILE A 179 -8.00 18.64 -0.94
CA ILE A 179 -7.63 17.22 -0.91
C ILE A 179 -8.75 16.43 -1.57
N MET A 180 -8.39 15.54 -2.47
CA MET A 180 -9.30 14.61 -3.15
C MET A 180 -9.16 13.22 -2.58
#